data_cd165184de3de7af2c122651d0173856
#
_entry.id   cd165184de3de7af2c122651d0173856
#
_cell.length_a   1.000
_cell.length_b   1.000
_cell.length_c   1.000
_cell.angle_alpha   90.00
_cell.angle_beta   90.00
_cell.angle_gamma   90.00
#
_symmetry.space_group_name_H-M   'P 1'
#
loop_
_entity.id
_entity.type
_entity.pdbx_description
1 polymer ?
#
loop_
_entity_poly.entity_id
_entity_poly.type
_entity_poly.pdbx_seq_one_letter_code
_entity_poly.pdbx_strand_id
1 'polypeptide(L)'
;MVKRVYKMVLFFSLCMFLFSCAKQQVKGPGSPQYTVINKMTMQVFFDLDKDTFTEADQKELPQAVAFVKKYPGAKIRVDGYTDSVGTDAYNMKLSERRATAVKDYLIKEAGVESSKITAVGRGEADPVGDNKTPEGKAMNRRVEISILSN
;
A
#
# COMPACT_ATOMS: atom_id res chain seq x y z
N MET A 1 -46.72 -13.26 -62.66
CA MET A 1 -46.28 -13.85 -61.38
C MET A 1 -44.81 -13.44 -61.13
N VAL A 2 -44.61 -12.42 -60.33
CA VAL A 2 -43.29 -11.88 -60.10
C VAL A 2 -42.96 -12.14 -58.62
N LYS A 3 -42.01 -13.05 -58.37
CA LYS A 3 -41.52 -13.31 -57.04
C LYS A 3 -40.38 -12.33 -56.71
N ARG A 4 -40.65 -11.39 -55.78
CA ARG A 4 -39.64 -10.50 -55.21
C ARG A 4 -38.80 -11.28 -54.19
N VAL A 5 -37.51 -11.41 -54.48
CA VAL A 5 -36.50 -11.93 -53.55
C VAL A 5 -35.99 -10.76 -52.77
N TYR A 6 -36.31 -10.72 -51.45
CA TYR A 6 -35.70 -9.77 -50.50
C TYR A 6 -34.30 -10.27 -50.12
N LYS A 7 -33.28 -9.55 -50.55
CA LYS A 7 -31.91 -9.71 -50.04
C LYS A 7 -31.85 -9.11 -48.63
N MET A 8 -31.79 -9.97 -47.64
CA MET A 8 -31.45 -9.58 -46.26
C MET A 8 -29.95 -9.34 -46.18
N VAL A 9 -29.55 -8.08 -46.06
CA VAL A 9 -28.19 -7.68 -45.79
C VAL A 9 -28.01 -7.74 -44.27
N LEU A 10 -27.30 -8.76 -43.80
CA LEU A 10 -26.83 -8.88 -42.42
C LEU A 10 -25.67 -7.92 -42.20
N PHE A 11 -25.95 -6.79 -41.53
CA PHE A 11 -24.91 -5.95 -40.95
C PHE A 11 -24.37 -6.63 -39.69
N PHE A 12 -23.20 -7.30 -39.80
CA PHE A 12 -22.42 -7.70 -38.67
C PHE A 12 -21.72 -6.45 -38.09
N SER A 13 -22.39 -5.80 -37.13
CA SER A 13 -21.72 -4.78 -36.29
C SER A 13 -20.79 -5.48 -35.33
N LEU A 14 -19.51 -5.48 -35.69
CA LEU A 14 -18.40 -5.92 -34.82
C LEU A 14 -18.22 -4.91 -33.69
N CYS A 15 -18.95 -5.10 -32.61
CA CYS A 15 -18.77 -4.35 -31.38
C CYS A 15 -17.46 -4.84 -30.71
N MET A 16 -16.36 -4.17 -31.00
CA MET A 16 -15.12 -4.31 -30.22
C MET A 16 -15.38 -3.80 -28.79
N PHE A 17 -15.72 -4.71 -27.89
CA PHE A 17 -15.63 -4.45 -26.47
C PHE A 17 -14.15 -4.36 -26.09
N LEU A 18 -13.62 -3.14 -26.03
CA LEU A 18 -12.41 -2.85 -25.32
C LEU A 18 -12.68 -3.08 -23.84
N PHE A 19 -12.32 -4.27 -23.37
CA PHE A 19 -12.24 -4.58 -21.94
C PHE A 19 -11.08 -3.74 -21.36
N SER A 20 -11.40 -2.50 -21.02
CA SER A 20 -10.57 -1.70 -20.15
C SER A 20 -10.63 -2.35 -18.77
N CYS A 21 -9.58 -3.09 -18.41
CA CYS A 21 -9.42 -3.66 -17.09
C CYS A 21 -9.12 -2.53 -16.10
N ALA A 22 -10.11 -1.70 -15.82
CA ALA A 22 -10.09 -0.81 -14.68
C ALA A 22 -10.19 -1.70 -13.43
N LYS A 23 -9.13 -1.76 -12.65
CA LYS A 23 -9.18 -2.37 -11.30
C LYS A 23 -10.25 -1.64 -10.50
N GLN A 24 -11.44 -2.23 -10.44
CA GLN A 24 -12.49 -1.77 -9.55
C GLN A 24 -12.02 -2.04 -8.12
N GLN A 25 -11.62 -0.98 -7.45
CA GLN A 25 -11.50 -1.01 -5.99
C GLN A 25 -12.90 -1.22 -5.43
N VAL A 26 -13.13 -2.36 -4.81
CA VAL A 26 -14.36 -2.66 -4.10
C VAL A 26 -14.49 -1.69 -2.93
N LYS A 27 -15.34 -0.69 -3.10
CA LYS A 27 -15.73 0.27 -2.07
C LYS A 27 -16.56 -0.44 -1.01
N GLY A 28 -15.98 -0.70 0.17
CA GLY A 28 -16.78 -0.98 1.35
C GLY A 28 -17.55 0.28 1.77
N PRO A 29 -18.83 0.18 2.19
CA PRO A 29 -19.61 1.33 2.61
C PRO A 29 -19.05 1.91 3.91
N GLY A 30 -18.61 3.16 3.91
CA GLY A 30 -18.46 3.96 5.11
C GLY A 30 -17.07 4.35 5.59
N SER A 31 -15.97 3.99 4.92
CA SER A 31 -14.67 4.55 5.27
C SER A 31 -14.47 5.93 4.62
N PRO A 32 -14.02 6.94 5.38
CA PRO A 32 -13.72 8.25 4.80
C PRO A 32 -12.70 8.09 3.68
N GLN A 33 -13.02 8.60 2.48
CA GLN A 33 -12.12 8.56 1.34
C GLN A 33 -11.04 9.62 1.52
N TYR A 34 -9.89 9.20 2.01
CA TYR A 34 -8.70 10.05 2.02
C TYR A 34 -7.91 9.84 0.74
N THR A 35 -7.49 10.94 0.12
CA THR A 35 -6.53 10.89 -0.98
C THR A 35 -5.12 10.98 -0.41
N VAL A 36 -4.22 10.14 -0.89
CA VAL A 36 -2.79 10.26 -0.56
C VAL A 36 -2.22 11.46 -1.28
N ILE A 37 -1.78 12.47 -0.54
CA ILE A 37 -1.19 13.70 -1.09
C ILE A 37 0.33 13.64 -1.16
N ASN A 38 0.96 12.82 -0.32
CA ASN A 38 2.38 12.50 -0.42
C ASN A 38 2.69 11.15 0.25
N LYS A 39 3.77 10.50 -0.19
CA LYS A 39 4.19 9.20 0.34
C LYS A 39 5.71 9.13 0.46
N MET A 40 6.18 8.54 1.55
CA MET A 40 7.57 8.14 1.77
C MET A 40 7.63 6.62 1.96
N THR A 41 8.56 5.98 1.28
CA THR A 41 8.87 4.56 1.47
C THR A 41 10.21 4.43 2.16
N MET A 42 10.27 3.62 3.20
CA MET A 42 11.51 3.28 3.88
C MET A 42 11.65 1.76 3.98
N GLN A 43 12.86 1.25 3.84
CA GLN A 43 13.17 -0.14 4.13
C GLN A 43 13.41 -0.27 5.63
N VAL A 44 12.63 -1.13 6.28
CA VAL A 44 12.76 -1.34 7.72
C VAL A 44 13.32 -2.73 7.92
N PHE A 45 14.56 -2.78 8.38
CA PHE A 45 15.31 -4.01 8.63
C PHE A 45 15.11 -4.46 10.07
N PHE A 46 13.91 -4.94 10.39
CA PHE A 46 13.76 -5.62 11.66
C PHE A 46 14.53 -6.94 11.64
N ASP A 47 15.22 -7.25 12.72
CA ASP A 47 15.70 -8.62 12.94
C ASP A 47 14.55 -9.63 12.84
N LEU A 48 14.87 -10.87 12.51
CA LEU A 48 13.90 -11.95 12.44
C LEU A 48 13.10 -12.01 13.76
N ASP A 49 11.77 -11.94 13.65
CA ASP A 49 10.83 -11.92 14.79
C ASP A 49 10.95 -10.73 15.77
N LYS A 50 11.69 -9.69 15.46
CA LYS A 50 11.77 -8.50 16.31
C LYS A 50 10.97 -7.33 15.74
N ASP A 51 10.43 -6.56 16.66
CA ASP A 51 9.79 -5.25 16.45
C ASP A 51 10.70 -4.08 16.90
N THR A 52 11.94 -4.39 17.28
CA THR A 52 12.96 -3.42 17.63
C THR A 52 13.76 -3.00 16.40
N PHE A 53 13.95 -1.69 16.24
CA PHE A 53 14.71 -1.12 15.13
C PHE A 53 16.18 -1.54 15.17
N THR A 54 16.71 -1.91 14.02
CA THR A 54 18.15 -2.17 13.85
C THR A 54 18.93 -0.84 13.76
N GLU A 55 20.26 -0.92 13.78
CA GLU A 55 21.11 0.27 13.56
C GLU A 55 20.90 0.92 12.19
N ALA A 56 20.53 0.12 11.17
CA ALA A 56 20.21 0.62 9.83
C ALA A 56 18.91 1.43 9.87
N ASP A 57 17.88 0.94 10.57
CA ASP A 57 16.61 1.64 10.74
C ASP A 57 16.78 2.98 11.45
N GLN A 58 17.66 3.03 12.47
CA GLN A 58 17.95 4.25 13.22
C GLN A 58 18.51 5.38 12.36
N LYS A 59 19.07 5.07 11.18
CA LYS A 59 19.55 6.08 10.21
C LYS A 59 18.41 6.62 9.35
N GLU A 60 17.40 5.81 9.09
CA GLU A 60 16.26 6.19 8.22
C GLU A 60 15.11 6.86 9.00
N LEU A 61 14.90 6.48 10.25
CA LEU A 61 13.84 7.01 11.10
C LEU A 61 13.84 8.55 11.24
N PRO A 62 14.99 9.25 11.38
CA PRO A 62 15.01 10.72 11.40
C PRO A 62 14.47 11.35 10.11
N GLN A 63 14.64 10.71 8.96
CA GLN A 63 14.09 11.18 7.68
C GLN A 63 12.56 11.08 7.68
N ALA A 64 12.01 10.01 8.27
CA ALA A 64 10.56 9.85 8.44
C ALA A 64 9.99 10.96 9.36
N VAL A 65 10.67 11.28 10.46
CA VAL A 65 10.30 12.41 11.33
C VAL A 65 10.32 13.73 10.55
N ALA A 66 11.39 13.99 9.80
CA ALA A 66 11.50 15.20 8.97
C ALA A 66 10.41 15.26 7.89
N PHE A 67 10.05 14.10 7.31
CA PHE A 67 8.98 14.01 6.32
C PHE A 67 7.62 14.39 6.90
N VAL A 68 7.20 13.78 8.02
CA VAL A 68 5.87 14.06 8.60
C VAL A 68 5.78 15.48 9.17
N LYS A 69 6.86 16.05 9.71
CA LYS A 69 6.90 17.44 10.20
C LYS A 69 6.65 18.49 9.13
N LYS A 70 6.78 18.16 7.84
CA LYS A 70 6.40 19.05 6.73
C LYS A 70 4.88 19.19 6.56
N TYR A 71 4.09 18.33 7.21
CA TYR A 71 2.64 18.27 7.06
C TYR A 71 1.93 18.37 8.42
N PRO A 72 2.06 19.51 9.12
CA PRO A 72 1.48 19.64 10.45
C PRO A 72 -0.04 19.50 10.39
N GLY A 73 -0.56 18.68 11.29
CA GLY A 73 -2.00 18.46 11.40
C GLY A 73 -2.62 17.50 10.37
N ALA A 74 -1.86 17.02 9.37
CA ALA A 74 -2.34 16.04 8.40
C ALA A 74 -2.62 14.68 9.06
N LYS A 75 -3.51 13.90 8.44
CA LYS A 75 -3.68 12.49 8.78
C LYS A 75 -2.58 11.68 8.14
N ILE A 76 -2.07 10.69 8.88
CA ILE A 76 -0.95 9.85 8.47
C ILE A 76 -1.38 8.40 8.51
N ARG A 77 -1.01 7.64 7.48
CA ARG A 77 -1.14 6.18 7.48
C ARG A 77 0.24 5.56 7.30
N VAL A 78 0.54 4.59 8.14
CA VAL A 78 1.76 3.80 8.10
C VAL A 78 1.37 2.39 7.68
N ASP A 79 1.77 1.98 6.49
CA ASP A 79 1.50 0.67 5.92
C ASP A 79 2.76 -0.20 6.00
N GLY A 80 2.73 -1.34 6.69
CA GLY A 80 3.83 -2.29 6.78
C GLY A 80 3.66 -3.43 5.78
N TYR A 81 4.76 -3.89 5.20
CA TYR A 81 4.80 -4.98 4.21
C TYR A 81 5.86 -6.02 4.56
N THR A 82 5.68 -7.23 4.04
CA THR A 82 6.65 -8.34 4.12
C THR A 82 7.02 -8.82 2.73
N ASP A 83 8.04 -9.65 2.65
CA ASP A 83 8.22 -10.55 1.52
C ASP A 83 7.27 -11.76 1.63
N SER A 84 7.35 -12.69 0.67
CA SER A 84 6.49 -13.88 0.61
C SER A 84 7.00 -15.08 1.43
N VAL A 85 7.92 -14.86 2.37
CA VAL A 85 8.42 -15.93 3.24
C VAL A 85 7.52 -16.04 4.47
N GLY A 86 6.99 -17.24 4.72
CA GLY A 86 6.10 -17.51 5.84
C GLY A 86 4.65 -17.76 5.41
N THR A 87 3.74 -17.74 6.37
CA THR A 87 2.30 -17.84 6.12
C THR A 87 1.67 -16.45 6.05
N ASP A 88 0.56 -16.33 5.31
CA ASP A 88 -0.20 -15.06 5.21
C ASP A 88 -0.55 -14.50 6.58
N ALA A 89 -1.03 -15.36 7.50
CA ALA A 89 -1.41 -14.96 8.86
C ALA A 89 -0.20 -14.45 9.67
N TYR A 90 0.96 -15.07 9.51
CA TYR A 90 2.20 -14.63 10.13
C TYR A 90 2.64 -13.29 9.54
N ASN A 91 2.69 -13.17 8.21
CA ASN A 91 3.10 -11.97 7.49
C ASN A 91 2.18 -10.78 7.80
N MET A 92 0.88 -11.01 7.92
CA MET A 92 -0.08 -9.98 8.33
C MET A 92 0.26 -9.41 9.72
N LYS A 93 0.45 -10.30 10.72
CA LYS A 93 0.82 -9.88 12.07
C LYS A 93 2.19 -9.20 12.14
N LEU A 94 3.18 -9.71 11.39
CA LEU A 94 4.52 -9.13 11.35
C LEU A 94 4.50 -7.72 10.76
N SER A 95 3.81 -7.52 9.65
CA SER A 95 3.67 -6.22 9.00
C SER A 95 2.93 -5.21 9.88
N GLU A 96 1.91 -5.65 10.63
CA GLU A 96 1.20 -4.80 11.58
C GLU A 96 2.09 -4.34 12.74
N ARG A 97 2.87 -5.27 13.35
CA ARG A 97 3.84 -4.90 14.39
C ARG A 97 4.85 -3.87 13.90
N ARG A 98 5.40 -4.06 12.70
CA ARG A 98 6.35 -3.13 12.08
C ARG A 98 5.76 -1.74 11.84
N ALA A 99 4.56 -1.70 11.25
CA ALA A 99 3.84 -0.44 11.06
C ALA A 99 3.56 0.26 12.40
N THR A 100 3.19 -0.50 13.44
CA THR A 100 2.93 0.03 14.78
C THR A 100 4.19 0.60 15.41
N ALA A 101 5.34 -0.08 15.31
CA ALA A 101 6.61 0.42 15.84
C ALA A 101 7.00 1.77 15.20
N VAL A 102 6.85 1.91 13.88
CA VAL A 102 7.10 3.18 13.18
C VAL A 102 6.09 4.25 13.59
N LYS A 103 4.81 3.92 13.71
CA LYS A 103 3.78 4.84 14.21
C LYS A 103 4.15 5.38 15.60
N ASP A 104 4.50 4.50 16.55
CA ASP A 104 4.80 4.87 17.91
C ASP A 104 6.07 5.74 17.99
N TYR A 105 7.05 5.43 17.15
CA TYR A 105 8.22 6.27 16.98
C TYR A 105 7.88 7.68 16.48
N LEU A 106 7.01 7.81 15.47
CA LEU A 106 6.58 9.10 14.94
C LEU A 106 5.75 9.91 15.96
N ILE A 107 4.91 9.26 16.76
CA ILE A 107 4.20 9.92 17.86
C ILE A 107 5.20 10.52 18.84
N LYS A 108 6.20 9.74 19.25
CA LYS A 108 7.20 10.14 20.24
C LYS A 108 8.14 11.24 19.72
N GLU A 109 8.73 11.06 18.55
CA GLU A 109 9.84 11.90 18.08
C GLU A 109 9.39 13.05 17.14
N ALA A 110 8.26 12.88 16.45
CA ALA A 110 7.70 13.92 15.60
C ALA A 110 6.59 14.74 16.27
N GLY A 111 6.06 14.26 17.40
CA GLY A 111 4.95 14.91 18.11
C GLY A 111 3.60 14.76 17.37
N VAL A 112 3.44 13.71 16.57
CA VAL A 112 2.18 13.44 15.88
C VAL A 112 1.11 13.02 16.89
N GLU A 113 -0.07 13.63 16.81
CA GLU A 113 -1.20 13.23 17.64
C GLU A 113 -1.63 11.79 17.29
N SER A 114 -1.82 10.95 18.32
CA SER A 114 -2.19 9.53 18.14
C SER A 114 -3.51 9.35 17.38
N SER A 115 -4.43 10.31 17.47
CA SER A 115 -5.70 10.34 16.72
C SER A 115 -5.54 10.59 15.22
N LYS A 116 -4.38 11.11 14.80
CA LYS A 116 -4.09 11.47 13.39
C LYS A 116 -3.21 10.45 12.68
N ILE A 117 -2.72 9.42 13.37
CA ILE A 117 -1.84 8.43 12.77
C ILE A 117 -2.38 7.01 12.95
N THR A 118 -2.44 6.25 11.86
CA THR A 118 -2.90 4.85 11.87
C THR A 118 -1.80 3.94 11.34
N ALA A 119 -1.68 2.74 11.92
CA ALA A 119 -0.82 1.67 11.41
C ALA A 119 -1.68 0.58 10.79
N VAL A 120 -1.23 0.03 9.66
CA VAL A 120 -1.93 -1.04 8.92
C VAL A 120 -0.92 -2.08 8.48
N GLY A 121 -1.14 -3.35 8.84
CA GLY A 121 -0.42 -4.48 8.27
C GLY A 121 -0.98 -4.81 6.88
N ARG A 122 -0.11 -5.06 5.91
CA ARG A 122 -0.44 -5.46 4.55
C ARG A 122 0.04 -6.87 4.22
N GLY A 123 0.84 -7.48 5.09
CA GLY A 123 1.47 -8.76 4.81
C GLY A 123 2.31 -8.68 3.52
N GLU A 124 2.19 -9.68 2.66
CA GLU A 124 2.89 -9.75 1.38
C GLU A 124 2.14 -9.09 0.21
N ALA A 125 1.09 -8.30 0.48
CA ALA A 125 0.35 -7.60 -0.56
C ALA A 125 1.22 -6.57 -1.29
N ASP A 126 0.82 -6.26 -2.53
CA ASP A 126 1.43 -5.21 -3.36
C ASP A 126 2.96 -5.28 -3.45
N PRO A 127 3.55 -6.41 -3.88
CA PRO A 127 5.00 -6.54 -4.00
C PRO A 127 5.57 -5.55 -5.01
N VAL A 128 6.68 -4.90 -4.65
CA VAL A 128 7.42 -3.94 -5.49
C VAL A 128 8.68 -4.55 -6.08
N GLY A 129 9.13 -5.70 -5.58
CA GLY A 129 10.25 -6.50 -6.07
C GLY A 129 9.86 -7.96 -6.30
N ASP A 130 10.68 -8.66 -7.08
CA ASP A 130 10.45 -10.09 -7.34
C ASP A 130 10.75 -10.92 -6.09
N ASN A 131 9.73 -11.57 -5.53
CA ASN A 131 9.85 -12.44 -4.36
C ASN A 131 10.71 -13.71 -4.59
N LYS A 132 11.14 -13.98 -5.83
CA LYS A 132 12.05 -15.07 -6.15
C LYS A 132 13.51 -14.71 -5.94
N THR A 133 13.86 -13.41 -5.87
CA THR A 133 15.21 -12.93 -5.67
C THR A 133 15.43 -12.37 -4.27
N PRO A 134 16.64 -12.49 -3.69
CA PRO A 134 16.96 -11.90 -2.40
C PRO A 134 16.76 -10.37 -2.40
N GLU A 135 17.14 -9.69 -3.47
CA GLU A 135 17.02 -8.24 -3.65
C GLU A 135 15.55 -7.82 -3.69
N GLY A 136 14.73 -8.52 -4.48
CA GLY A 136 13.31 -8.23 -4.58
C GLY A 136 12.58 -8.48 -3.25
N LYS A 137 12.92 -9.54 -2.52
CA LYS A 137 12.42 -9.75 -1.14
C LYS A 137 12.81 -8.59 -0.23
N ALA A 138 14.06 -8.12 -0.31
CA ALA A 138 14.49 -6.97 0.48
C ALA A 138 13.66 -5.71 0.17
N MET A 139 13.35 -5.46 -1.10
CA MET A 139 12.47 -4.34 -1.50
C MET A 139 11.04 -4.48 -0.95
N ASN A 140 10.54 -5.72 -0.83
CA ASN A 140 9.19 -5.97 -0.32
C ASN A 140 9.09 -5.79 1.20
N ARG A 141 10.18 -6.01 1.96
CA ARG A 141 10.24 -5.73 3.40
C ARG A 141 10.38 -4.23 3.64
N ARG A 142 9.27 -3.51 3.61
CA ARG A 142 9.22 -2.04 3.67
C ARG A 142 8.10 -1.52 4.55
N VAL A 143 8.21 -0.26 4.92
CA VAL A 143 7.12 0.54 5.49
C VAL A 143 6.88 1.75 4.59
N GLU A 144 5.63 2.05 4.34
CA GLU A 144 5.19 3.24 3.59
C GLU A 144 4.47 4.20 4.53
N ILE A 145 4.87 5.45 4.51
CA ILE A 145 4.24 6.52 5.28
C ILE A 145 3.50 7.42 4.30
N SER A 146 2.18 7.44 4.39
CA SER A 146 1.31 8.22 3.51
C SER A 146 0.72 9.40 4.27
N ILE A 147 0.86 10.60 3.71
CA ILE A 147 0.15 11.80 4.14
C ILE A 147 -1.18 11.84 3.42
N LEU A 148 -2.27 11.96 4.17
CA LEU A 148 -3.63 11.89 3.65
C LEU A 148 -4.25 13.30 3.62
N SER A 149 -5.14 13.54 2.63
CA SER A 149 -5.98 14.74 2.65
C SER A 149 -6.88 14.74 3.89
N ASN A 150 -7.16 15.92 4.37
CA ASN A 150 -8.20 16.12 5.39
C ASN A 150 -9.59 16.01 4.78
#